data_94d51fe95c1458a62d5b20a877eacab6
#
_entry.id   94d51fe95c1458a62d5b20a877eacab6
#
_cell.length_a   1.000
_cell.length_b   1.000
_cell.length_c   1.000
_cell.angle_alpha   90.00
_cell.angle_beta   90.00
_cell.angle_gamma   90.00
#
_symmetry.space_group_name_H-M   'P 1'
#
loop_
_entity.id
_entity.type
_entity.pdbx_description
1 polymer ?
#
loop_
_entity_poly.entity_id
_entity_poly.type
_entity_poly.pdbx_seq_one_letter_code
_entity_poly.pdbx_strand_id
1 'polypeptide(L)'
;MFASTAYASDGDLDSSWGGDGVVISAHTDPSSAYAVANYPGDRVLVVGSVTDFPVSSILVTRFLVDGSPDTTCNNTGQFVDTVNDAVASDVFVLSDGSFVIAGTIQINNKGALFVAKFTNTCNFDATFGNNGIATYLAGDGTSARALTVQSDGKIIVVGDEYPTVSDSNDQRILVARFSAVGIIDNSFALNGRFISTANQKGQAQDVVIDSSGRIVFVGSIVGTVAPDAAIVGRLTNTGSLDTSFATQGYLINEFNGDPRLNAIAIRPNGNLVAVGTYGGPFPSTQQSPIVVCLTQTGAFDSDCGVNGWTYLPTLNSDIYADDVVVTADDAILLSGMSESIDPAPMVMRLDHTGGRDNNFGSSGTWLGTGLTGRMYSLAIQADGRILSAGYDEEIGLSSVIVIRLNNTITPQSTTVPTTTTAIATTTIPATTIPANQLPATGRDENGLVFAIAVFGIGFLLLGLRRRALR
;
A
#
# COMPACT_ATOMS: atom_id res chain seq x y z
N MET A 1 15.72 29.48 38.59
CA MET A 1 15.76 29.29 37.14
C MET A 1 14.94 28.05 36.89
N PHE A 2 13.71 28.20 36.41
CA PHE A 2 12.94 27.06 35.90
C PHE A 2 13.50 26.75 34.51
N ALA A 3 14.11 25.59 34.37
CA ALA A 3 14.43 25.07 33.05
C ALA A 3 13.07 24.88 32.31
N SER A 4 12.78 25.72 31.33
CA SER A 4 11.73 25.43 30.39
C SER A 4 12.15 24.15 29.64
N THR A 5 11.50 23.04 29.90
CA THR A 5 11.57 21.92 28.99
C THR A 5 11.02 22.44 27.65
N ALA A 6 11.90 22.72 26.70
CA ALA A 6 11.48 22.96 25.36
C ALA A 6 10.77 21.67 24.91
N TYR A 7 9.45 21.74 24.65
CA TYR A 7 8.76 20.67 23.98
C TYR A 7 9.35 20.57 22.56
N ALA A 8 9.64 19.35 22.12
CA ALA A 8 10.06 19.12 20.75
C ALA A 8 8.97 19.63 19.79
N SER A 9 9.39 20.36 18.76
CA SER A 9 8.47 20.92 17.76
C SER A 9 8.05 19.85 16.75
N ASP A 10 6.97 20.10 16.05
CA ASP A 10 6.57 19.25 14.92
C ASP A 10 7.70 19.21 13.88
N GLY A 11 8.02 18.00 13.41
CA GLY A 11 9.13 17.78 12.51
C GLY A 11 10.49 17.64 13.16
N ASP A 12 10.61 17.80 14.49
CA ASP A 12 11.83 17.44 15.19
C ASP A 12 11.92 15.91 15.37
N LEU A 13 13.15 15.38 15.38
CA LEU A 13 13.38 13.98 15.71
C LEU A 13 12.88 13.65 17.12
N ASP A 14 12.21 12.53 17.27
CA ASP A 14 11.74 12.06 18.57
C ASP A 14 12.86 11.32 19.31
N SER A 15 13.54 11.99 20.22
CA SER A 15 14.66 11.43 20.98
C SER A 15 14.30 10.26 21.90
N SER A 16 13.02 9.94 22.07
CA SER A 16 12.59 8.72 22.78
C SER A 16 12.68 7.45 21.89
N TRP A 17 12.99 7.61 20.60
CA TRP A 17 13.20 6.56 19.62
C TRP A 17 14.69 6.42 19.31
N GLY A 18 15.25 5.21 19.48
CA GLY A 18 16.66 4.94 19.18
C GLY A 18 17.67 5.77 20.00
N GLY A 19 17.18 6.70 20.83
CA GLY A 19 17.98 7.62 21.65
C GLY A 19 18.12 9.01 21.04
N ASP A 20 17.96 9.17 19.73
CA ASP A 20 18.09 10.45 19.01
C ASP A 20 17.02 10.64 17.90
N GLY A 21 16.09 9.72 17.78
CA GLY A 21 15.03 9.73 16.76
C GLY A 21 15.39 8.98 15.48
N VAL A 22 16.56 8.37 15.44
CA VAL A 22 17.08 7.64 14.28
C VAL A 22 17.47 6.22 14.69
N VAL A 23 17.11 5.24 13.90
CA VAL A 23 17.59 3.86 14.03
C VAL A 23 18.20 3.44 12.71
N ILE A 24 19.47 3.09 12.73
CA ILE A 24 20.19 2.50 11.59
C ILE A 24 20.38 1.01 11.87
N SER A 25 19.82 0.16 11.00
CA SER A 25 20.02 -1.28 11.07
C SER A 25 21.10 -1.67 10.07
N ALA A 26 22.33 -1.75 10.58
CA ALA A 26 23.48 -2.11 9.75
C ALA A 26 23.50 -3.61 9.46
N HIS A 27 23.76 -3.94 8.20
CA HIS A 27 24.05 -5.28 7.72
C HIS A 27 25.48 -5.35 7.20
N THR A 28 26.00 -6.55 6.99
CA THR A 28 27.32 -6.74 6.34
C THR A 28 27.26 -6.37 4.86
N ASP A 29 26.08 -6.46 4.28
CA ASP A 29 25.78 -6.18 2.88
C ASP A 29 24.83 -4.99 2.75
N PRO A 30 24.84 -4.29 1.62
CA PRO A 30 23.94 -3.18 1.36
C PRO A 30 22.48 -3.54 1.64
N SER A 31 21.79 -2.70 2.40
CA SER A 31 20.40 -2.92 2.75
C SER A 31 19.56 -1.65 2.59
N SER A 32 18.30 -1.82 2.25
CA SER A 32 17.34 -0.73 2.07
C SER A 32 15.98 -1.14 2.59
N ALA A 33 15.28 -0.19 3.23
CA ALA A 33 13.87 -0.29 3.54
C ALA A 33 13.06 0.33 2.40
N TYR A 34 12.03 -0.37 1.92
CA TYR A 34 11.14 0.15 0.90
C TYR A 34 9.75 0.47 1.45
N ALA A 35 9.35 -0.17 2.56
CA ALA A 35 8.09 0.15 3.21
C ALA A 35 8.20 0.11 4.74
N VAL A 36 7.43 0.97 5.40
CA VAL A 36 7.26 1.03 6.85
C VAL A 36 5.78 0.99 7.20
N ALA A 37 5.42 0.27 8.25
CA ALA A 37 4.06 0.20 8.74
C ALA A 37 4.01 0.24 10.27
N ASN A 38 2.93 0.83 10.80
CA ASN A 38 2.58 0.65 12.19
C ASN A 38 2.25 -0.81 12.47
N TYR A 39 2.74 -1.29 13.59
CA TYR A 39 2.46 -2.65 14.05
C TYR A 39 1.76 -2.60 15.43
N PRO A 40 0.86 -3.55 15.75
CA PRO A 40 0.13 -3.53 17.01
C PRO A 40 1.00 -3.32 18.25
N GLY A 41 0.59 -2.41 19.14
CA GLY A 41 1.32 -2.00 20.33
C GLY A 41 2.40 -0.94 20.03
N ASP A 42 2.14 -0.05 19.08
CA ASP A 42 3.02 1.06 18.67
C ASP A 42 4.43 0.63 18.25
N ARG A 43 4.55 -0.64 17.85
CA ARG A 43 5.76 -1.20 17.24
C ARG A 43 5.86 -0.78 15.78
N VAL A 44 7.04 -0.91 15.21
CA VAL A 44 7.33 -0.52 13.83
C VAL A 44 7.76 -1.74 13.04
N LEU A 45 7.11 -1.98 11.90
CA LEU A 45 7.47 -3.03 10.95
C LEU A 45 8.07 -2.38 9.70
N VAL A 46 9.20 -2.89 9.27
CA VAL A 46 9.91 -2.43 8.07
C VAL A 46 10.19 -3.61 7.17
N VAL A 47 10.02 -3.43 5.87
CA VAL A 47 10.37 -4.43 4.86
C VAL A 47 11.23 -3.82 3.76
N GLY A 48 12.04 -4.66 3.13
CA GLY A 48 12.94 -4.23 2.07
C GLY A 48 13.83 -5.35 1.58
N SER A 49 15.10 -5.05 1.35
CA SER A 49 16.09 -6.03 0.91
C SER A 49 17.46 -5.86 1.56
N VAL A 50 18.19 -6.98 1.61
CA VAL A 50 19.66 -7.04 1.77
C VAL A 50 20.20 -7.60 0.46
N THR A 51 21.25 -6.98 -0.09
CA THR A 51 21.79 -7.37 -1.40
C THR A 51 23.22 -7.86 -1.25
N ASP A 52 23.41 -9.18 -1.31
CA ASP A 52 24.71 -9.83 -1.52
C ASP A 52 24.82 -10.14 -3.02
N PHE A 53 25.44 -9.19 -3.75
CA PHE A 53 25.45 -9.24 -5.20
C PHE A 53 25.95 -10.58 -5.77
N PRO A 54 25.24 -11.22 -6.72
CA PRO A 54 24.12 -10.70 -7.51
C PRO A 54 22.71 -10.97 -6.95
N VAL A 55 22.58 -11.48 -5.73
CA VAL A 55 21.29 -11.93 -5.13
C VAL A 55 20.77 -10.89 -4.15
N SER A 56 19.47 -10.66 -4.19
CA SER A 56 18.76 -9.86 -3.19
C SER A 56 17.90 -10.75 -2.31
N SER A 57 17.89 -10.49 -1.03
CA SER A 57 17.14 -11.25 -0.02
C SER A 57 16.06 -10.36 0.59
N ILE A 58 14.85 -10.91 0.78
CA ILE A 58 13.78 -10.20 1.51
C ILE A 58 14.28 -9.89 2.92
N LEU A 59 14.14 -8.64 3.33
CA LEU A 59 14.38 -8.19 4.68
C LEU A 59 13.06 -7.82 5.35
N VAL A 60 12.86 -8.32 6.57
CA VAL A 60 11.79 -7.88 7.48
C VAL A 60 12.44 -7.52 8.81
N THR A 61 12.24 -6.31 9.30
CA THR A 61 12.74 -5.89 10.62
C THR A 61 11.60 -5.31 11.43
N ARG A 62 11.55 -5.63 12.73
CA ARG A 62 10.54 -5.08 13.63
C ARG A 62 11.19 -4.48 14.86
N PHE A 63 10.71 -3.28 15.23
CA PHE A 63 11.20 -2.52 16.37
C PHE A 63 10.10 -2.34 17.42
N LEU A 64 10.52 -2.30 18.68
CA LEU A 64 9.68 -1.91 19.82
C LEU A 64 9.39 -0.41 19.79
N VAL A 65 8.55 0.05 20.70
CA VAL A 65 8.12 1.45 20.83
C VAL A 65 9.28 2.43 21.10
N ASP A 66 10.40 1.94 21.59
CA ASP A 66 11.60 2.73 21.87
C ASP A 66 12.67 2.65 20.75
N GLY A 67 12.39 1.94 19.67
CA GLY A 67 13.33 1.74 18.55
C GLY A 67 14.29 0.56 18.72
N SER A 68 14.27 -0.14 19.86
CA SER A 68 15.06 -1.36 20.02
C SER A 68 14.47 -2.52 19.20
N PRO A 69 15.29 -3.50 18.77
CA PRO A 69 14.81 -4.66 18.03
C PRO A 69 13.76 -5.46 18.81
N ASP A 70 12.62 -5.77 18.20
CA ASP A 70 11.58 -6.65 18.77
C ASP A 70 11.96 -8.11 18.59
N THR A 71 12.61 -8.69 19.58
CA THR A 71 13.09 -10.10 19.52
C THR A 71 11.96 -11.14 19.43
N THR A 72 10.69 -10.76 19.52
CA THR A 72 9.58 -11.66 19.21
C THR A 72 9.39 -11.87 17.69
N CYS A 73 10.04 -11.04 16.87
CA CYS A 73 10.15 -11.21 15.43
C CYS A 73 11.38 -12.10 15.14
N ASN A 74 11.17 -13.33 14.73
CA ASN A 74 12.22 -14.30 14.36
C ASN A 74 13.37 -14.42 15.39
N ASN A 75 13.08 -14.28 16.71
CA ASN A 75 14.02 -14.34 17.83
C ASN A 75 15.14 -13.26 17.83
N THR A 76 15.28 -12.46 16.80
CA THR A 76 16.35 -11.44 16.67
C THR A 76 15.82 -10.02 16.44
N GLY A 77 14.53 -9.87 16.15
CA GLY A 77 13.93 -8.62 15.66
C GLY A 77 13.98 -8.54 14.13
N GLN A 78 14.51 -9.56 13.46
CA GLN A 78 14.78 -9.51 12.04
C GLN A 78 14.62 -10.87 11.36
N PHE A 79 14.10 -10.87 10.14
CA PHE A 79 14.07 -12.02 9.23
C PHE A 79 14.76 -11.64 7.92
N VAL A 80 15.66 -12.48 7.44
CA VAL A 80 16.27 -12.37 6.11
C VAL A 80 16.04 -13.67 5.38
N ASP A 81 15.41 -13.60 4.21
CA ASP A 81 15.21 -14.78 3.35
C ASP A 81 16.45 -15.00 2.49
N THR A 82 17.26 -15.96 2.87
CA THR A 82 18.51 -16.31 2.14
C THR A 82 18.29 -17.33 1.02
N VAL A 83 17.04 -17.74 0.76
CA VAL A 83 16.73 -18.81 -0.22
C VAL A 83 16.25 -18.23 -1.55
N ASN A 84 15.46 -17.17 -1.49
CA ASN A 84 14.84 -16.57 -2.66
C ASN A 84 15.57 -15.30 -3.09
N ASP A 85 15.85 -15.15 -4.38
CA ASP A 85 16.32 -13.88 -4.96
C ASP A 85 15.11 -12.97 -5.16
N ALA A 86 14.84 -12.16 -4.14
CA ALA A 86 13.62 -11.38 -4.06
C ALA A 86 13.79 -10.05 -3.29
N VAL A 87 13.02 -9.06 -3.70
CA VAL A 87 12.95 -7.74 -3.06
C VAL A 87 11.51 -7.49 -2.63
N ALA A 88 11.28 -7.18 -1.33
CA ALA A 88 9.99 -6.72 -0.84
C ALA A 88 9.85 -5.21 -1.10
N SER A 89 8.76 -4.81 -1.73
CA SER A 89 8.48 -3.41 -2.09
C SER A 89 7.47 -2.75 -1.17
N ASP A 90 6.54 -3.52 -0.59
CA ASP A 90 5.46 -2.98 0.23
C ASP A 90 4.95 -3.97 1.26
N VAL A 91 4.26 -3.46 2.31
CA VAL A 91 3.76 -4.25 3.44
C VAL A 91 2.39 -3.78 3.91
N PHE A 92 1.52 -4.73 4.23
CA PHE A 92 0.24 -4.48 4.90
C PHE A 92 0.10 -5.34 6.15
N VAL A 93 -0.11 -4.70 7.31
CA VAL A 93 -0.29 -5.37 8.60
C VAL A 93 -1.77 -5.70 8.82
N LEU A 94 -2.07 -6.96 9.10
CA LEU A 94 -3.41 -7.44 9.37
C LEU A 94 -3.77 -7.24 10.87
N SER A 95 -5.06 -7.25 11.18
CA SER A 95 -5.57 -6.97 12.53
C SER A 95 -5.13 -7.98 13.60
N ASP A 96 -4.75 -9.20 13.19
CA ASP A 96 -4.23 -10.25 14.07
C ASP A 96 -2.70 -10.15 14.30
N GLY A 97 -2.06 -9.15 13.71
CA GLY A 97 -0.61 -8.97 13.73
C GLY A 97 0.16 -9.85 12.74
N SER A 98 -0.50 -10.69 11.97
CA SER A 98 0.11 -11.23 10.75
C SER A 98 0.23 -10.12 9.70
N PHE A 99 1.06 -10.29 8.68
CA PHE A 99 1.23 -9.28 7.65
C PHE A 99 1.51 -9.91 6.29
N VAL A 100 1.19 -9.17 5.25
CA VAL A 100 1.49 -9.55 3.87
C VAL A 100 2.46 -8.54 3.27
N ILE A 101 3.38 -9.03 2.46
CA ILE A 101 4.30 -8.22 1.68
C ILE A 101 4.12 -8.53 0.19
N ALA A 102 4.41 -7.57 -0.66
CA ALA A 102 4.51 -7.81 -2.10
C ALA A 102 5.86 -7.31 -2.61
N GLY A 103 6.26 -7.84 -3.76
CA GLY A 103 7.53 -7.47 -4.38
C GLY A 103 7.82 -8.29 -5.62
N THR A 104 9.10 -8.32 -5.99
CA THR A 104 9.57 -9.04 -7.18
C THR A 104 10.54 -10.14 -6.77
N ILE A 105 10.32 -11.35 -7.26
CA ILE A 105 11.15 -12.54 -7.08
C ILE A 105 11.68 -13.02 -8.43
N GLN A 106 12.89 -13.54 -8.47
CA GLN A 106 13.45 -14.11 -9.70
C GLN A 106 13.03 -15.55 -9.88
N ILE A 107 12.38 -15.87 -11.01
CA ILE A 107 12.01 -17.22 -11.41
C ILE A 107 12.54 -17.48 -12.81
N ASN A 108 13.48 -18.41 -12.97
CA ASN A 108 14.09 -18.74 -14.25
C ASN A 108 14.65 -17.49 -14.98
N ASN A 109 15.34 -16.62 -14.27
CA ASN A 109 15.90 -15.34 -14.75
C ASN A 109 14.85 -14.34 -15.27
N LYS A 110 13.61 -14.43 -14.79
CA LYS A 110 12.55 -13.48 -15.04
C LYS A 110 12.02 -12.95 -13.72
N GLY A 111 11.76 -11.65 -13.65
CA GLY A 111 11.04 -11.05 -12.54
C GLY A 111 9.61 -11.60 -12.49
N ALA A 112 9.18 -12.06 -11.35
CA ALA A 112 7.81 -12.47 -11.07
C ALA A 112 7.27 -11.67 -9.90
N LEU A 113 6.06 -11.16 -10.02
CA LEU A 113 5.33 -10.62 -8.89
C LEU A 113 5.15 -11.70 -7.83
N PHE A 114 5.43 -11.38 -6.57
CA PHE A 114 5.10 -12.26 -5.45
C PHE A 114 4.29 -11.53 -4.37
N VAL A 115 3.54 -12.33 -3.61
CA VAL A 115 2.94 -11.96 -2.33
C VAL A 115 3.38 -13.01 -1.31
N ALA A 116 3.88 -12.58 -0.17
CA ALA A 116 4.19 -13.49 0.92
C ALA A 116 3.43 -13.09 2.18
N LYS A 117 2.95 -14.09 2.93
CA LYS A 117 2.30 -13.88 4.21
C LYS A 117 3.18 -14.33 5.34
N PHE A 118 3.28 -13.51 6.36
CA PHE A 118 4.04 -13.76 7.57
C PHE A 118 3.11 -13.86 8.78
N THR A 119 3.50 -14.73 9.70
CA THR A 119 2.90 -14.78 11.04
C THR A 119 3.32 -13.55 11.87
N ASN A 120 2.66 -13.33 13.00
CA ASN A 120 3.04 -12.27 13.94
C ASN A 120 4.44 -12.47 14.59
N THR A 121 5.09 -13.59 14.35
CA THR A 121 6.47 -13.88 14.77
C THR A 121 7.48 -13.70 13.64
N CYS A 122 7.09 -13.07 12.54
CA CYS A 122 7.92 -12.83 11.35
C CYS A 122 8.48 -14.10 10.70
N ASN A 123 7.71 -15.16 10.67
CA ASN A 123 8.01 -16.36 9.89
C ASN A 123 6.98 -16.49 8.76
N PHE A 124 7.34 -17.11 7.67
CA PHE A 124 6.38 -17.40 6.60
C PHE A 124 5.17 -18.18 7.16
N ASP A 125 3.96 -17.77 6.78
CA ASP A 125 2.73 -18.53 7.05
C ASP A 125 2.63 -19.68 6.04
N ALA A 126 3.05 -20.89 6.42
CA ALA A 126 3.08 -22.05 5.53
C ALA A 126 1.71 -22.44 4.94
N THR A 127 0.61 -21.88 5.46
CA THR A 127 -0.75 -22.12 4.93
C THR A 127 -1.10 -21.21 3.76
N PHE A 128 -0.28 -20.19 3.48
CA PHE A 128 -0.47 -19.24 2.39
C PHE A 128 0.32 -19.66 1.15
N GLY A 129 -0.33 -19.70 0.00
CA GLY A 129 0.30 -20.01 -1.29
C GLY A 129 1.09 -21.32 -1.26
N ASN A 130 2.35 -21.27 -1.66
CA ASN A 130 3.30 -22.35 -1.54
C ASN A 130 4.29 -22.05 -0.41
N ASN A 131 4.07 -22.64 0.77
CA ASN A 131 4.91 -22.43 1.96
C ASN A 131 5.13 -20.95 2.33
N GLY A 132 4.08 -20.13 2.26
CA GLY A 132 4.10 -18.72 2.64
C GLY A 132 4.23 -17.75 1.48
N ILE A 133 4.48 -18.22 0.26
CA ILE A 133 4.69 -17.37 -0.92
C ILE A 133 3.72 -17.76 -2.04
N ALA A 134 3.08 -16.78 -2.63
CA ALA A 134 2.32 -16.88 -3.88
C ALA A 134 3.01 -16.06 -4.96
N THR A 135 3.15 -16.59 -6.16
CA THR A 135 3.81 -15.91 -7.28
C THR A 135 2.87 -15.79 -8.48
N TYR A 136 3.06 -14.73 -9.24
CA TYR A 136 2.41 -14.55 -10.52
C TYR A 136 3.43 -14.12 -11.56
N LEU A 137 3.59 -14.93 -12.60
CA LEU A 137 4.46 -14.67 -13.73
C LEU A 137 3.64 -14.78 -15.01
N ALA A 138 3.65 -13.73 -15.81
CA ALA A 138 3.05 -13.69 -17.13
C ALA A 138 3.99 -13.02 -18.13
N GLY A 139 3.85 -13.36 -19.39
CA GLY A 139 4.67 -12.78 -20.44
C GLY A 139 6.15 -13.00 -20.23
N ASP A 140 6.92 -11.94 -20.36
CA ASP A 140 8.39 -11.93 -20.17
C ASP A 140 8.81 -11.53 -18.76
N GLY A 141 7.89 -11.03 -17.96
CA GLY A 141 8.12 -10.68 -16.57
C GLY A 141 6.94 -9.90 -15.98
N THR A 142 6.88 -9.91 -14.65
CA THR A 142 5.95 -9.09 -13.86
C THR A 142 6.69 -8.55 -12.65
N SER A 143 6.32 -7.37 -12.18
CA SER A 143 6.82 -6.83 -10.93
C SER A 143 5.68 -6.35 -10.04
N ALA A 144 5.90 -6.33 -8.72
CA ALA A 144 5.00 -5.68 -7.77
C ALA A 144 5.68 -4.45 -7.18
N ARG A 145 4.89 -3.39 -7.00
CA ARG A 145 5.34 -2.13 -6.39
C ARG A 145 4.62 -1.83 -5.10
N ALA A 146 3.30 -2.00 -5.09
CA ALA A 146 2.48 -1.78 -3.90
C ALA A 146 1.38 -2.82 -3.76
N LEU A 147 0.86 -2.95 -2.55
CA LEU A 147 -0.25 -3.83 -2.23
C LEU A 147 -1.26 -3.13 -1.29
N THR A 148 -2.48 -3.62 -1.32
CA THR A 148 -3.49 -3.32 -0.32
C THR A 148 -4.40 -4.52 -0.09
N VAL A 149 -5.12 -4.55 1.04
CA VAL A 149 -5.98 -5.68 1.41
C VAL A 149 -7.43 -5.22 1.46
N GLN A 150 -8.31 -5.92 0.75
CA GLN A 150 -9.75 -5.69 0.78
C GLN A 150 -10.37 -6.17 2.10
N SER A 151 -11.54 -5.65 2.46
CA SER A 151 -12.25 -6.02 3.70
C SER A 151 -12.60 -7.51 3.80
N ASP A 152 -12.63 -8.24 2.69
CA ASP A 152 -12.83 -9.69 2.63
C ASP A 152 -11.51 -10.50 2.69
N GLY A 153 -10.38 -9.82 2.94
CA GLY A 153 -9.06 -10.40 3.06
C GLY A 153 -8.36 -10.69 1.72
N LYS A 154 -8.97 -10.36 0.59
CA LYS A 154 -8.30 -10.48 -0.71
C LYS A 154 -7.23 -9.41 -0.86
N ILE A 155 -6.14 -9.75 -1.53
CA ILE A 155 -4.97 -8.92 -1.67
C ILE A 155 -4.93 -8.36 -3.10
N ILE A 156 -4.91 -7.05 -3.22
CA ILE A 156 -4.68 -6.33 -4.48
C ILE A 156 -3.20 -5.98 -4.55
N VAL A 157 -2.57 -6.25 -5.68
CA VAL A 157 -1.18 -5.89 -5.96
C VAL A 157 -1.11 -5.13 -7.26
N VAL A 158 -0.35 -4.05 -7.28
CA VAL A 158 -0.11 -3.25 -8.48
C VAL A 158 1.37 -3.24 -8.87
N GLY A 159 1.61 -3.00 -10.14
CA GLY A 159 2.94 -2.94 -10.71
C GLY A 159 2.89 -2.93 -12.23
N ASP A 160 3.70 -3.77 -12.83
CA ASP A 160 3.82 -3.86 -14.28
C ASP A 160 3.96 -5.30 -14.80
N GLU A 161 3.58 -5.50 -16.06
CA GLU A 161 3.73 -6.73 -16.83
C GLU A 161 4.38 -6.42 -18.18
N TYR A 162 5.31 -7.27 -18.59
CA TYR A 162 5.91 -7.28 -19.94
C TYR A 162 5.28 -8.40 -20.76
N PRO A 163 4.24 -8.13 -21.58
CA PRO A 163 3.48 -9.18 -22.26
C PRO A 163 4.27 -9.97 -23.29
N THR A 164 5.29 -9.37 -23.92
CA THR A 164 6.05 -9.99 -25.01
C THR A 164 7.55 -9.79 -24.89
N VAL A 165 8.32 -10.86 -25.14
CA VAL A 165 9.80 -10.85 -25.15
C VAL A 165 10.38 -9.96 -26.28
N SER A 166 9.59 -9.71 -27.33
CA SER A 166 10.09 -9.02 -28.54
C SER A 166 10.10 -7.51 -28.44
N ASP A 167 9.45 -6.93 -27.43
CA ASP A 167 9.40 -5.47 -27.21
C ASP A 167 9.59 -5.16 -25.73
N SER A 168 10.83 -4.88 -25.33
CA SER A 168 11.18 -4.45 -23.97
C SER A 168 10.50 -3.13 -23.56
N ASN A 169 9.91 -2.41 -24.51
CA ASN A 169 9.16 -1.20 -24.27
C ASN A 169 7.65 -1.46 -24.11
N ASP A 170 7.17 -2.72 -24.20
CA ASP A 170 5.76 -3.05 -23.99
C ASP A 170 5.45 -3.33 -22.50
N GLN A 171 5.93 -2.46 -21.62
CA GLN A 171 5.60 -2.44 -20.21
C GLN A 171 4.17 -1.95 -20.02
N ARG A 172 3.35 -2.67 -19.28
CA ARG A 172 1.92 -2.34 -19.06
C ARG A 172 1.57 -2.36 -17.58
N ILE A 173 0.69 -1.45 -17.19
CA ILE A 173 0.12 -1.40 -15.85
C ILE A 173 -0.57 -2.73 -15.55
N LEU A 174 -0.18 -3.33 -14.43
CA LEU A 174 -0.76 -4.57 -13.89
C LEU A 174 -1.48 -4.27 -12.57
N VAL A 175 -2.71 -4.78 -12.43
CA VAL A 175 -3.39 -4.91 -11.13
C VAL A 175 -3.83 -6.36 -10.99
N ALA A 176 -3.25 -7.09 -10.06
CA ALA A 176 -3.56 -8.49 -9.78
C ALA A 176 -4.32 -8.65 -8.47
N ARG A 177 -5.17 -9.67 -8.35
CA ARG A 177 -5.83 -10.00 -7.09
C ARG A 177 -5.56 -11.43 -6.68
N PHE A 178 -5.17 -11.59 -5.41
CA PHE A 178 -5.03 -12.88 -4.75
C PHE A 178 -6.13 -13.05 -3.71
N SER A 179 -6.52 -14.30 -3.47
CA SER A 179 -7.36 -14.65 -2.33
C SER A 179 -6.57 -14.50 -1.01
N ALA A 180 -7.27 -14.49 0.12
CA ALA A 180 -6.67 -14.44 1.46
C ALA A 180 -5.72 -15.61 1.77
N VAL A 181 -5.72 -16.67 0.95
CA VAL A 181 -4.83 -17.84 1.08
C VAL A 181 -3.77 -17.91 -0.03
N GLY A 182 -3.55 -16.83 -0.77
CA GLY A 182 -2.45 -16.73 -1.75
C GLY A 182 -2.71 -17.41 -3.09
N ILE A 183 -3.96 -17.61 -3.49
CA ILE A 183 -4.32 -18.14 -4.81
C ILE A 183 -4.79 -16.98 -5.68
N ILE A 184 -4.34 -16.92 -6.95
CA ILE A 184 -4.83 -15.90 -7.89
C ILE A 184 -6.36 -15.98 -8.01
N ASP A 185 -7.05 -14.86 -7.83
CA ASP A 185 -8.52 -14.83 -7.84
C ASP A 185 -9.06 -14.64 -9.26
N ASN A 186 -9.30 -15.74 -9.95
CA ASN A 186 -9.78 -15.75 -11.34
C ASN A 186 -11.14 -15.05 -11.54
N SER A 187 -11.84 -14.66 -10.47
CA SER A 187 -13.07 -13.87 -10.57
C SER A 187 -12.81 -12.36 -10.76
N PHE A 188 -11.55 -11.93 -10.61
CA PHE A 188 -11.14 -10.54 -10.79
C PHE A 188 -10.73 -10.29 -12.24
N ALA A 189 -11.31 -9.26 -12.85
CA ALA A 189 -11.01 -8.83 -14.22
C ALA A 189 -10.92 -10.01 -15.21
N LEU A 190 -9.78 -10.17 -15.87
CA LEU A 190 -9.53 -11.30 -16.78
C LEU A 190 -8.52 -12.26 -16.13
N ASN A 191 -8.99 -13.43 -15.67
CA ASN A 191 -8.15 -14.47 -15.07
C ASN A 191 -7.27 -13.95 -13.91
N GLY A 192 -7.86 -13.12 -13.03
CA GLY A 192 -7.21 -12.64 -11.81
C GLY A 192 -6.43 -11.34 -11.97
N ARG A 193 -6.41 -10.73 -13.16
CA ARG A 193 -5.68 -9.48 -13.39
C ARG A 193 -6.38 -8.52 -14.34
N PHE A 194 -6.18 -7.25 -14.09
CA PHE A 194 -6.35 -6.17 -15.05
C PHE A 194 -4.97 -5.82 -15.63
N ILE A 195 -4.92 -5.61 -16.94
CA ILE A 195 -3.74 -5.12 -17.65
C ILE A 195 -4.15 -3.95 -18.55
N SER A 196 -3.37 -2.87 -18.57
CA SER A 196 -3.65 -1.74 -19.45
C SER A 196 -3.50 -2.10 -20.92
N THR A 197 -4.13 -1.32 -21.78
CA THR A 197 -4.05 -1.54 -23.25
C THR A 197 -2.66 -1.18 -23.80
N ALA A 198 -2.36 -1.64 -25.02
CA ALA A 198 -1.08 -1.33 -25.70
C ALA A 198 -0.83 0.17 -25.91
N ASN A 199 -1.86 0.99 -25.89
CA ASN A 199 -1.76 2.46 -26.00
C ASN A 199 -1.52 3.15 -24.65
N GLN A 200 -1.47 2.39 -23.55
CA GLN A 200 -1.26 2.86 -22.18
C GLN A 200 -0.10 2.07 -21.57
N LYS A 201 1.05 2.11 -22.25
CA LYS A 201 2.29 1.52 -21.74
C LYS A 201 2.72 2.26 -20.47
N GLY A 202 3.09 1.56 -19.43
CA GLY A 202 3.50 2.19 -18.16
C GLY A 202 3.48 1.25 -16.98
N GLN A 203 3.50 1.82 -15.80
CA GLN A 203 3.54 1.09 -14.54
C GLN A 203 2.64 1.75 -13.50
N ALA A 204 2.02 0.93 -12.63
CA ALA A 204 1.40 1.43 -11.42
C ALA A 204 2.42 1.41 -10.28
N GLN A 205 2.42 2.48 -9.48
CA GLN A 205 3.35 2.66 -8.38
C GLN A 205 2.69 2.38 -7.03
N ASP A 206 1.44 2.81 -6.87
CA ASP A 206 0.74 2.69 -5.59
C ASP A 206 -0.77 2.48 -5.78
N VAL A 207 -1.45 2.00 -4.72
CA VAL A 207 -2.85 1.60 -4.75
C VAL A 207 -3.55 1.82 -3.41
N VAL A 208 -4.76 2.37 -3.48
CA VAL A 208 -5.67 2.48 -2.34
C VAL A 208 -7.05 1.90 -2.68
N ILE A 209 -7.80 1.54 -1.64
CA ILE A 209 -9.20 1.10 -1.77
C ILE A 209 -10.09 2.17 -1.14
N ASP A 210 -11.00 2.74 -1.94
CA ASP A 210 -11.94 3.74 -1.44
C ASP A 210 -13.07 3.13 -0.57
N SER A 211 -13.85 3.99 0.09
CA SER A 211 -14.94 3.58 0.98
C SER A 211 -16.04 2.73 0.29
N SER A 212 -16.07 2.72 -1.03
CA SER A 212 -16.98 1.88 -1.84
C SER A 212 -16.34 0.57 -2.29
N GLY A 213 -15.10 0.29 -1.86
CA GLY A 213 -14.35 -0.91 -2.25
C GLY A 213 -13.78 -0.85 -3.66
N ARG A 214 -13.74 0.33 -4.29
CA ARG A 214 -13.13 0.53 -5.60
C ARG A 214 -11.62 0.69 -5.45
N ILE A 215 -10.88 0.23 -6.44
CA ILE A 215 -9.43 0.18 -6.43
C ILE A 215 -8.93 1.39 -7.22
N VAL A 216 -8.19 2.28 -6.59
CA VAL A 216 -7.58 3.45 -7.22
C VAL A 216 -6.07 3.28 -7.22
N PHE A 217 -5.45 3.37 -8.38
CA PHE A 217 -4.00 3.26 -8.54
C PHE A 217 -3.43 4.49 -9.22
N VAL A 218 -2.15 4.76 -8.96
CA VAL A 218 -1.38 5.83 -9.58
C VAL A 218 -0.11 5.30 -10.22
N GLY A 219 0.46 6.08 -11.11
CA GLY A 219 1.73 5.76 -11.75
C GLY A 219 2.07 6.68 -12.90
N SER A 220 2.76 6.13 -13.88
CA SER A 220 3.12 6.83 -15.12
C SER A 220 2.85 5.97 -16.33
N ILE A 221 2.56 6.62 -17.45
CA ILE A 221 2.51 6.02 -18.78
C ILE A 221 3.57 6.66 -19.65
N VAL A 222 4.16 5.85 -20.53
CA VAL A 222 5.15 6.31 -21.52
C VAL A 222 4.41 6.88 -22.71
N GLY A 223 4.68 8.14 -23.03
CA GLY A 223 4.15 8.78 -24.23
C GLY A 223 4.71 8.14 -25.51
N THR A 224 3.85 7.90 -26.51
CA THR A 224 4.29 7.34 -27.79
C THR A 224 5.10 8.34 -28.64
N VAL A 225 5.04 9.62 -28.29
CA VAL A 225 5.68 10.76 -29.02
C VAL A 225 6.35 11.75 -28.05
N ALA A 226 6.45 11.42 -26.71
CA ALA A 226 6.88 12.27 -25.58
C ALA A 226 5.92 13.45 -25.29
N PRO A 227 5.75 13.92 -24.03
CA PRO A 227 6.39 13.44 -22.80
C PRO A 227 5.67 12.27 -22.15
N ASP A 228 6.26 11.68 -21.11
CA ASP A 228 5.56 10.75 -20.20
C ASP A 228 4.41 11.50 -19.50
N ALA A 229 3.40 10.76 -19.06
CA ALA A 229 2.25 11.35 -18.38
C ALA A 229 1.95 10.63 -17.06
N ALA A 230 1.51 11.38 -16.07
CA ALA A 230 0.93 10.83 -14.86
C ALA A 230 -0.41 10.16 -15.16
N ILE A 231 -0.67 9.05 -14.49
CA ILE A 231 -1.96 8.35 -14.58
C ILE A 231 -2.53 8.11 -13.19
N VAL A 232 -3.84 8.36 -13.05
CA VAL A 232 -4.66 7.87 -11.95
C VAL A 232 -5.77 7.03 -12.56
N GLY A 233 -5.85 5.76 -12.22
CA GLY A 233 -6.87 4.84 -12.73
C GLY A 233 -7.76 4.32 -11.62
N ARG A 234 -9.04 4.05 -11.92
CA ARG A 234 -9.95 3.42 -10.98
C ARG A 234 -10.62 2.18 -11.57
N LEU A 235 -10.57 1.09 -10.80
CA LEU A 235 -11.29 -0.13 -11.10
C LEU A 235 -12.43 -0.33 -10.10
N THR A 236 -13.47 -1.01 -10.54
CA THR A 236 -14.49 -1.55 -9.64
C THR A 236 -13.88 -2.64 -8.75
N ASN A 237 -14.59 -3.05 -7.71
CA ASN A 237 -14.16 -4.17 -6.85
C ASN A 237 -14.04 -5.52 -7.59
N THR A 238 -14.56 -5.63 -8.82
CA THR A 238 -14.42 -6.82 -9.68
C THR A 238 -13.29 -6.71 -10.69
N GLY A 239 -12.55 -5.59 -10.70
CA GLY A 239 -11.42 -5.37 -11.60
C GLY A 239 -11.76 -4.81 -12.98
N SER A 240 -13.02 -4.46 -13.23
CA SER A 240 -13.40 -3.72 -14.44
C SER A 240 -13.07 -2.26 -14.29
N LEU A 241 -12.71 -1.59 -15.39
CA LEU A 241 -12.48 -0.16 -15.40
C LEU A 241 -13.76 0.58 -14.97
N ASP A 242 -13.65 1.48 -13.98
CA ASP A 242 -14.78 2.29 -13.53
C ASP A 242 -14.95 3.53 -14.40
N THR A 243 -15.76 3.42 -15.43
CA THR A 243 -15.97 4.51 -16.43
C THR A 243 -16.64 5.76 -15.86
N SER A 244 -17.10 5.74 -14.60
CA SER A 244 -17.62 6.92 -13.91
C SER A 244 -16.53 7.80 -13.31
N PHE A 245 -15.27 7.33 -13.29
CA PHE A 245 -14.12 8.07 -12.78
C PHE A 245 -13.45 8.86 -13.91
N ALA A 246 -13.20 10.15 -13.68
CA ALA A 246 -12.52 11.04 -14.61
C ALA A 246 -12.99 10.86 -16.06
N THR A 247 -12.10 10.54 -17.00
CA THR A 247 -12.44 10.25 -18.40
C THR A 247 -12.35 8.75 -18.64
N GLN A 248 -13.50 8.07 -18.69
CA GLN A 248 -13.57 6.63 -18.97
C GLN A 248 -12.69 5.77 -18.04
N GLY A 249 -12.58 6.15 -16.75
CA GLY A 249 -11.85 5.41 -15.72
C GLY A 249 -10.42 5.87 -15.48
N TYR A 250 -9.94 6.87 -16.20
CA TYR A 250 -8.58 7.39 -16.08
C TYR A 250 -8.53 8.91 -16.04
N LEU A 251 -7.68 9.44 -15.16
CA LEU A 251 -7.06 10.74 -15.35
C LEU A 251 -5.66 10.51 -15.93
N ILE A 252 -5.38 11.08 -17.09
CA ILE A 252 -4.04 11.09 -17.72
C ILE A 252 -3.69 12.54 -17.98
N ASN A 253 -2.54 12.99 -17.46
CA ASN A 253 -2.16 14.39 -17.59
C ASN A 253 -0.62 14.55 -17.62
N GLU A 254 -0.14 15.36 -18.56
CA GLU A 254 1.27 15.69 -18.71
C GLU A 254 1.70 16.86 -17.81
N PHE A 255 0.75 17.61 -17.22
CA PHE A 255 0.99 18.79 -16.36
C PHE A 255 1.99 19.79 -16.97
N ASN A 256 2.12 19.82 -18.28
CA ASN A 256 3.11 20.60 -19.05
C ASN A 256 4.59 20.23 -18.75
N GLY A 257 4.86 18.99 -18.43
CA GLY A 257 6.21 18.49 -18.13
C GLY A 257 6.29 16.98 -18.22
N ASP A 258 7.17 16.36 -17.42
CA ASP A 258 7.34 14.91 -17.29
C ASP A 258 6.97 14.46 -15.86
N PRO A 259 5.66 14.32 -15.55
CA PRO A 259 5.20 13.94 -14.24
C PRO A 259 5.17 12.43 -14.06
N ARG A 260 5.52 11.98 -12.85
CA ARG A 260 5.36 10.60 -12.38
C ARG A 260 4.71 10.62 -11.02
N LEU A 261 3.60 9.92 -10.84
CA LEU A 261 2.98 9.75 -9.53
C LEU A 261 3.51 8.48 -8.88
N ASN A 262 4.04 8.63 -7.67
CA ASN A 262 4.67 7.55 -6.92
C ASN A 262 3.77 6.99 -5.83
N ALA A 263 2.93 7.83 -5.21
CA ALA A 263 2.06 7.42 -4.11
C ALA A 263 0.70 8.11 -4.14
N ILE A 264 -0.29 7.49 -3.48
CA ILE A 264 -1.65 8.01 -3.37
C ILE A 264 -2.22 7.75 -1.97
N ALA A 265 -2.93 8.74 -1.41
CA ALA A 265 -3.65 8.60 -0.16
C ALA A 265 -5.11 9.08 -0.31
N ILE A 266 -5.97 8.58 0.56
CA ILE A 266 -7.36 9.02 0.68
C ILE A 266 -7.44 10.04 1.81
N ARG A 267 -8.01 11.20 1.52
CA ARG A 267 -8.23 12.28 2.46
C ARG A 267 -9.44 12.00 3.38
N PRO A 268 -9.56 12.64 4.55
CA PRO A 268 -10.68 12.42 5.47
C PRO A 268 -12.07 12.64 4.85
N ASN A 269 -12.18 13.50 3.84
CA ASN A 269 -13.42 13.76 3.09
C ASN A 269 -13.69 12.73 1.98
N GLY A 270 -12.80 11.74 1.80
CA GLY A 270 -12.85 10.72 0.76
C GLY A 270 -12.29 11.18 -0.61
N ASN A 271 -11.82 12.41 -0.73
CA ASN A 271 -11.06 12.88 -1.89
C ASN A 271 -9.69 12.21 -1.90
N LEU A 272 -8.96 12.35 -3.00
CA LEU A 272 -7.68 11.71 -3.23
C LEU A 272 -6.56 12.75 -3.27
N VAL A 273 -5.41 12.41 -2.75
CA VAL A 273 -4.16 13.13 -2.99
C VAL A 273 -3.12 12.17 -3.51
N ALA A 274 -2.50 12.51 -4.62
CA ALA A 274 -1.40 11.76 -5.20
C ALA A 274 -0.16 12.64 -5.27
N VAL A 275 1.00 12.05 -5.05
CA VAL A 275 2.28 12.76 -5.08
C VAL A 275 3.29 12.02 -5.95
N GLY A 276 4.31 12.74 -6.34
CA GLY A 276 5.41 12.17 -7.10
C GLY A 276 6.41 13.23 -7.51
N THR A 277 7.02 13.01 -8.67
CA THR A 277 8.07 13.87 -9.19
C THR A 277 7.64 14.50 -10.51
N TYR A 278 7.93 15.76 -10.66
CA TYR A 278 7.64 16.56 -11.83
C TYR A 278 8.94 17.10 -12.41
N GLY A 279 9.31 16.65 -13.60
CA GLY A 279 10.31 17.29 -14.43
C GLY A 279 9.69 18.48 -15.14
N GLY A 280 10.19 19.70 -14.88
CA GLY A 280 9.67 20.93 -15.47
C GLY A 280 9.64 20.91 -17.00
N PRO A 281 8.97 21.88 -17.65
CA PRO A 281 8.93 21.97 -19.09
C PRO A 281 10.34 22.19 -19.66
N PHE A 282 10.65 21.46 -20.75
CA PHE A 282 11.93 21.62 -21.43
C PHE A 282 12.22 23.11 -21.72
N PRO A 283 13.42 23.66 -21.47
CA PRO A 283 14.67 22.93 -21.20
C PRO A 283 15.00 22.68 -19.71
N SER A 284 14.08 22.94 -18.76
CA SER A 284 14.36 22.62 -17.34
C SER A 284 14.45 21.11 -17.16
N THR A 285 15.49 20.65 -16.48
CA THR A 285 15.66 19.27 -16.03
C THR A 285 15.44 19.13 -14.54
N GLN A 286 15.13 20.23 -13.86
CA GLN A 286 14.97 20.22 -12.41
C GLN A 286 13.74 19.43 -12.00
N GLN A 287 13.94 18.50 -11.06
CA GLN A 287 12.89 17.69 -10.47
C GLN A 287 12.28 18.39 -9.25
N SER A 288 10.97 18.37 -9.16
CA SER A 288 10.23 18.96 -8.02
C SER A 288 9.10 18.03 -7.59
N PRO A 289 8.71 18.00 -6.31
CA PRO A 289 7.52 17.29 -5.90
C PRO A 289 6.28 17.85 -6.61
N ILE A 290 5.45 16.97 -7.14
CA ILE A 290 4.10 17.31 -7.61
C ILE A 290 3.09 16.75 -6.61
N VAL A 291 2.04 17.53 -6.34
CA VAL A 291 0.88 17.17 -5.53
C VAL A 291 -0.35 17.35 -6.40
N VAL A 292 -1.14 16.30 -6.54
CA VAL A 292 -2.38 16.27 -7.34
C VAL A 292 -3.52 15.88 -6.44
N CYS A 293 -4.50 16.76 -6.30
CA CYS A 293 -5.69 16.53 -5.51
C CYS A 293 -6.90 16.30 -6.42
N LEU A 294 -7.63 15.24 -6.14
CA LEU A 294 -8.79 14.85 -6.93
C LEU A 294 -10.00 14.63 -6.02
N THR A 295 -11.16 14.98 -6.52
CA THR A 295 -12.43 14.58 -5.93
C THR A 295 -12.61 13.05 -6.03
N GLN A 296 -13.57 12.52 -5.31
CA GLN A 296 -13.95 11.10 -5.39
C GLN A 296 -14.37 10.65 -6.81
N THR A 297 -14.70 11.60 -7.69
CA THR A 297 -15.07 11.32 -9.08
C THR A 297 -13.91 11.42 -10.05
N GLY A 298 -12.70 11.75 -9.57
CA GLY A 298 -11.51 11.92 -10.40
C GLY A 298 -11.40 13.26 -11.11
N ALA A 299 -12.26 14.24 -10.77
CA ALA A 299 -12.07 15.62 -11.19
C ALA A 299 -11.00 16.29 -10.29
N PHE A 300 -10.31 17.29 -10.82
CA PHE A 300 -9.41 18.10 -10.01
C PHE A 300 -10.15 18.78 -8.86
N ASP A 301 -9.58 18.73 -7.64
CA ASP A 301 -10.11 19.39 -6.46
C ASP A 301 -9.62 20.84 -6.42
N SER A 302 -10.53 21.78 -6.63
CA SER A 302 -10.21 23.22 -6.72
C SER A 302 -9.64 23.82 -5.42
N ASP A 303 -9.82 23.14 -4.29
CA ASP A 303 -9.36 23.60 -2.98
C ASP A 303 -7.86 23.30 -2.75
N CYS A 304 -7.21 22.64 -3.71
CA CYS A 304 -5.82 22.23 -3.63
C CYS A 304 -5.01 22.85 -4.78
N GLY A 305 -3.95 23.59 -4.44
CA GLY A 305 -3.05 24.21 -5.40
C GLY A 305 -3.72 25.17 -6.38
N VAL A 306 -3.26 25.16 -7.62
CA VAL A 306 -3.87 25.90 -8.72
C VAL A 306 -4.57 24.90 -9.64
N ASN A 307 -5.90 24.95 -9.68
CA ASN A 307 -6.71 24.00 -10.47
C ASN A 307 -6.53 22.53 -10.06
N GLY A 308 -6.36 22.26 -8.77
CA GLY A 308 -6.30 20.88 -8.22
C GLY A 308 -4.91 20.24 -8.23
N TRP A 309 -3.89 20.99 -8.53
CA TRP A 309 -2.52 20.50 -8.43
C TRP A 309 -1.52 21.63 -8.16
N THR A 310 -0.37 21.25 -7.62
CA THR A 310 0.75 22.16 -7.41
C THR A 310 2.06 21.39 -7.56
N TYR A 311 3.13 22.11 -7.89
CA TYR A 311 4.49 21.62 -7.73
C TYR A 311 5.21 22.50 -6.71
N LEU A 312 6.16 21.91 -6.01
CA LEU A 312 6.87 22.59 -4.92
C LEU A 312 8.29 22.94 -5.38
N PRO A 313 8.47 24.07 -6.08
CA PRO A 313 9.75 24.41 -6.67
C PRO A 313 10.80 24.62 -5.59
N THR A 314 12.03 24.23 -5.90
CA THR A 314 13.21 24.49 -5.11
C THR A 314 14.21 25.31 -5.92
N LEU A 315 14.97 26.16 -5.26
CA LEU A 315 15.79 27.13 -5.99
C LEU A 315 17.07 26.53 -6.55
N ASN A 316 17.60 25.39 -6.02
CA ASN A 316 18.91 24.88 -6.43
C ASN A 316 19.11 23.36 -6.24
N SER A 317 18.06 22.57 -6.03
CA SER A 317 18.19 21.11 -5.84
C SER A 317 17.01 20.37 -6.42
N ASP A 318 17.25 19.19 -6.93
CA ASP A 318 16.19 18.26 -7.27
C ASP A 318 15.57 17.70 -6.00
N ILE A 319 14.25 17.65 -5.96
CA ILE A 319 13.50 17.02 -4.86
C ILE A 319 12.58 15.95 -5.44
N TYR A 320 12.60 14.80 -4.82
CA TYR A 320 11.78 13.64 -5.16
C TYR A 320 10.79 13.37 -4.03
N ALA A 321 9.53 13.12 -4.36
CA ALA A 321 8.53 12.63 -3.43
C ALA A 321 8.21 11.18 -3.76
N ASP A 322 8.33 10.30 -2.77
CA ASP A 322 8.18 8.85 -2.93
C ASP A 322 6.89 8.33 -2.34
N ASP A 323 6.49 8.81 -1.16
CA ASP A 323 5.31 8.32 -0.47
C ASP A 323 4.48 9.48 0.10
N VAL A 324 3.20 9.23 0.35
CA VAL A 324 2.26 10.20 0.92
C VAL A 324 1.33 9.55 1.94
N VAL A 325 1.18 10.21 3.07
CA VAL A 325 0.12 9.91 4.04
C VAL A 325 -0.63 11.18 4.41
N VAL A 326 -1.89 11.05 4.81
CA VAL A 326 -2.72 12.18 5.20
C VAL A 326 -3.15 12.02 6.65
N THR A 327 -3.03 13.10 7.41
CA THR A 327 -3.43 13.14 8.82
C THR A 327 -4.94 13.29 8.97
N ALA A 328 -5.48 13.07 10.17
CA ALA A 328 -6.91 13.20 10.46
C ALA A 328 -7.45 14.62 10.27
N ASP A 329 -6.60 15.63 10.43
CA ASP A 329 -6.90 17.06 10.20
C ASP A 329 -6.51 17.52 8.79
N ASP A 330 -6.27 16.55 7.90
CA ASP A 330 -6.08 16.75 6.46
C ASP A 330 -4.74 17.40 6.07
N ALA A 331 -3.71 17.36 6.94
CA ALA A 331 -2.36 17.70 6.54
C ALA A 331 -1.76 16.57 5.68
N ILE A 332 -0.97 16.94 4.68
CA ILE A 332 -0.37 16.02 3.70
C ILE A 332 1.12 15.88 4.05
N LEU A 333 1.58 14.67 4.30
CA LEU A 333 2.99 14.36 4.59
C LEU A 333 3.60 13.62 3.40
N LEU A 334 4.78 14.06 2.98
CA LEU A 334 5.56 13.45 1.90
C LEU A 334 6.89 12.95 2.45
N SER A 335 7.35 11.79 2.00
CA SER A 335 8.75 11.38 2.14
C SER A 335 9.50 11.44 0.83
N GLY A 336 10.83 11.42 0.89
CA GLY A 336 11.65 11.41 -0.31
C GLY A 336 13.10 11.81 -0.05
N MET A 337 13.63 12.54 -1.01
CA MET A 337 15.03 12.97 -1.01
C MET A 337 15.17 14.37 -1.59
N SER A 338 16.08 15.16 -1.03
CA SER A 338 16.58 16.39 -1.65
C SER A 338 17.97 16.11 -2.21
N GLU A 339 18.10 16.14 -3.54
CA GLU A 339 19.37 15.92 -4.25
C GLU A 339 20.11 17.25 -4.39
N SER A 340 20.82 17.64 -3.33
CA SER A 340 21.80 18.72 -3.35
C SER A 340 23.21 18.15 -3.60
N ILE A 341 24.26 18.88 -3.20
CA ILE A 341 25.67 18.36 -3.28
C ILE A 341 25.79 17.04 -2.49
N ASP A 342 25.06 16.95 -1.35
CA ASP A 342 24.94 15.74 -0.54
C ASP A 342 23.45 15.38 -0.52
N PRO A 343 23.02 14.25 -1.14
CA PRO A 343 21.63 13.80 -1.12
C PRO A 343 21.17 13.58 0.33
N ALA A 344 20.11 14.26 0.75
CA ALA A 344 19.59 14.17 2.10
C ALA A 344 18.18 13.56 2.13
N PRO A 345 17.91 12.59 3.03
CA PRO A 345 16.57 12.08 3.25
C PRO A 345 15.65 13.20 3.77
N MET A 346 14.38 13.17 3.35
CA MET A 346 13.45 14.27 3.56
C MET A 346 12.07 13.77 3.99
N VAL A 347 11.43 14.53 4.89
CA VAL A 347 10.00 14.50 5.16
C VAL A 347 9.44 15.93 5.10
N MET A 348 8.38 16.13 4.36
CA MET A 348 7.74 17.44 4.19
C MET A 348 6.29 17.37 4.66
N ARG A 349 5.80 18.42 5.31
CA ARG A 349 4.38 18.58 5.65
C ARG A 349 3.79 19.76 4.89
N LEU A 350 2.62 19.49 4.31
CA LEU A 350 1.81 20.48 3.62
C LEU A 350 0.46 20.60 4.33
N ASP A 351 -0.16 21.74 4.20
CA ASP A 351 -1.55 21.93 4.60
C ASP A 351 -2.52 21.25 3.60
N HIS A 352 -3.79 21.25 3.92
CA HIS A 352 -4.85 20.66 3.08
C HIS A 352 -4.96 21.25 1.68
N THR A 353 -4.39 22.44 1.43
CA THR A 353 -4.38 23.10 0.13
C THR A 353 -3.15 22.76 -0.72
N GLY A 354 -2.23 21.92 -0.19
CA GLY A 354 -0.96 21.60 -0.83
C GLY A 354 0.12 22.67 -0.62
N GLY A 355 -0.11 23.68 0.19
CA GLY A 355 0.88 24.67 0.61
C GLY A 355 1.80 24.12 1.71
N ARG A 356 3.06 24.60 1.78
CA ARG A 356 4.00 24.18 2.84
C ARG A 356 3.52 24.62 4.22
N ASP A 357 3.47 23.69 5.16
CA ASP A 357 3.20 24.03 6.57
C ASP A 357 4.47 24.47 7.29
N ASN A 358 4.66 25.77 7.38
CA ASN A 358 5.87 26.35 7.97
C ASN A 358 6.05 26.07 9.47
N ASN A 359 5.09 25.45 10.14
CA ASN A 359 5.21 25.02 11.54
C ASN A 359 5.86 23.65 11.69
N PHE A 360 6.21 22.98 10.59
CA PHE A 360 6.84 21.67 10.60
C PHE A 360 8.32 21.80 10.22
N GLY A 361 9.22 21.31 11.07
CA GLY A 361 10.65 21.33 10.84
C GLY A 361 11.17 22.72 10.44
N SER A 362 12.01 22.77 9.41
CA SER A 362 12.48 24.03 8.83
C SER A 362 11.65 24.40 7.60
N SER A 363 10.76 25.37 7.74
CA SER A 363 9.91 25.87 6.63
C SER A 363 9.10 24.76 5.94
N GLY A 364 8.49 23.88 6.72
CA GLY A 364 7.65 22.80 6.23
C GLY A 364 8.40 21.50 5.91
N THR A 365 9.69 21.42 6.27
CA THR A 365 10.52 20.28 5.88
C THR A 365 11.46 19.86 7.00
N TRP A 366 11.53 18.58 7.29
CA TRP A 366 12.65 17.93 7.95
C TRP A 366 13.63 17.45 6.90
N LEU A 367 14.91 17.78 7.08
CA LEU A 367 16.02 17.27 6.28
C LEU A 367 17.00 16.55 7.20
N GLY A 368 17.39 15.34 6.80
CA GLY A 368 18.38 14.52 7.51
C GLY A 368 19.80 15.05 7.29
N THR A 369 20.13 16.21 7.90
CA THR A 369 21.46 16.78 7.80
C THR A 369 22.50 15.85 8.44
N GLY A 370 23.52 15.47 7.67
CA GLY A 370 24.53 14.49 8.09
C GLY A 370 24.17 13.04 7.76
N LEU A 371 22.99 12.79 7.20
CA LEU A 371 22.61 11.53 6.58
C LEU A 371 22.69 11.67 5.05
N THR A 372 23.05 10.60 4.36
CA THR A 372 23.12 10.58 2.89
C THR A 372 22.21 9.47 2.38
N GLY A 373 21.02 9.83 1.84
CA GLY A 373 20.09 8.78 1.45
C GLY A 373 18.71 9.27 1.06
N ARG A 374 17.73 8.37 1.19
CA ARG A 374 16.36 8.58 0.73
C ARG A 374 15.36 7.90 1.66
N MET A 375 14.22 8.56 1.89
CA MET A 375 13.05 7.98 2.58
C MET A 375 12.02 7.52 1.56
N TYR A 376 11.80 6.21 1.50
CA TYR A 376 10.88 5.63 0.52
C TYR A 376 9.45 5.52 1.03
N SER A 377 9.23 5.48 2.33
CA SER A 377 7.90 5.20 2.87
C SER A 377 7.61 5.95 4.17
N LEU A 378 6.33 6.19 4.43
CA LEU A 378 5.78 6.90 5.57
C LEU A 378 4.71 6.07 6.29
N ALA A 379 4.61 6.24 7.61
CA ALA A 379 3.45 5.82 8.38
C ALA A 379 3.18 6.82 9.51
N ILE A 380 1.91 6.95 9.95
CA ILE A 380 1.53 7.77 11.10
C ILE A 380 1.15 6.82 12.24
N GLN A 381 1.80 6.94 13.40
CA GLN A 381 1.48 6.15 14.59
C GLN A 381 0.17 6.60 15.24
N ALA A 382 -0.38 5.76 16.12
CA ALA A 382 -1.65 6.06 16.82
C ALA A 382 -1.58 7.34 17.67
N ASP A 383 -0.40 7.74 18.12
CA ASP A 383 -0.15 8.96 18.89
C ASP A 383 0.16 10.19 18.01
N GLY A 384 0.11 10.07 16.70
CA GLY A 384 0.37 11.12 15.72
C GLY A 384 1.81 11.22 15.23
N ARG A 385 2.76 10.55 15.85
CA ARG A 385 4.15 10.56 15.40
C ARG A 385 4.30 10.01 14.00
N ILE A 386 5.27 10.55 13.28
CA ILE A 386 5.56 10.16 11.89
C ILE A 386 6.75 9.21 11.90
N LEU A 387 6.56 8.07 11.24
CA LEU A 387 7.63 7.15 10.89
C LEU A 387 7.98 7.33 9.42
N SER A 388 9.29 7.30 9.12
CA SER A 388 9.74 7.19 7.74
C SER A 388 10.91 6.22 7.66
N ALA A 389 10.96 5.43 6.58
CA ALA A 389 12.01 4.44 6.37
C ALA A 389 12.60 4.51 4.96
N GLY A 390 13.85 4.13 4.86
CA GLY A 390 14.60 4.18 3.62
C GLY A 390 16.01 3.60 3.76
N TYR A 391 16.97 4.27 3.15
CA TYR A 391 18.39 3.92 3.31
C TYR A 391 19.22 5.16 3.65
N ASP A 392 20.31 4.93 4.35
CA ASP A 392 21.41 5.85 4.55
C ASP A 392 22.67 5.25 3.92
N GLU A 393 23.41 6.04 3.15
CA GLU A 393 24.62 5.63 2.46
C GLU A 393 25.85 6.20 3.16
N GLU A 394 26.36 5.49 4.16
CA GLU A 394 27.61 5.83 4.83
C GLU A 394 28.77 5.03 4.21
N ILE A 395 29.77 5.73 3.67
CA ILE A 395 31.03 5.16 3.17
C ILE A 395 30.79 4.05 2.08
N GLY A 396 29.82 4.26 1.19
CA GLY A 396 29.58 3.39 0.01
C GLY A 396 28.81 2.11 0.29
N LEU A 397 28.24 1.94 1.49
CA LEU A 397 27.31 0.87 1.83
C LEU A 397 26.00 1.47 2.32
N SER A 398 24.90 1.09 1.67
CA SER A 398 23.57 1.47 2.13
C SER A 398 23.14 0.64 3.34
N SER A 399 22.57 1.30 4.33
CA SER A 399 21.99 0.68 5.53
C SER A 399 20.53 1.08 5.69
N VAL A 400 19.69 0.18 6.17
CA VAL A 400 18.32 0.53 6.53
C VAL A 400 18.32 1.65 7.56
N ILE A 401 17.61 2.74 7.27
CA ILE A 401 17.35 3.81 8.21
C ILE A 401 15.84 3.91 8.49
N VAL A 402 15.51 4.12 9.75
CA VAL A 402 14.16 4.46 10.19
C VAL A 402 14.24 5.67 11.08
N ILE A 403 13.44 6.67 10.82
CA ILE A 403 13.31 7.86 11.67
C ILE A 403 11.93 7.94 12.28
N ARG A 404 11.84 8.60 13.44
CA ARG A 404 10.58 8.99 14.04
C ARG A 404 10.58 10.48 14.34
N LEU A 405 9.56 11.19 13.82
CA LEU A 405 9.41 12.62 14.02
C LEU A 405 8.23 12.91 14.94
N ASN A 406 8.38 13.96 15.74
CA ASN A 406 7.30 14.53 16.53
C ASN A 406 6.27 15.18 15.59
N ASN A 407 4.99 14.98 15.92
CA ASN A 407 3.87 15.59 15.23
C ASN A 407 2.68 15.67 16.18
N THR A 408 2.21 16.86 16.46
CA THR A 408 1.11 17.11 17.40
C THR A 408 -0.26 16.91 16.76
N ILE A 409 -0.27 16.68 15.44
CA ILE A 409 -1.50 16.49 14.66
C ILE A 409 -2.02 15.05 14.87
N THR A 410 -3.31 14.95 15.21
CA THR A 410 -3.95 13.66 15.49
C THR A 410 -3.93 12.74 14.26
N PRO A 411 -3.53 11.47 14.37
CA PRO A 411 -3.50 10.56 13.23
C PRO A 411 -4.91 10.31 12.68
N GLN A 412 -5.00 10.12 11.39
CA GLN A 412 -6.23 9.61 10.78
C GLN A 412 -6.52 8.22 11.38
N SER A 413 -7.72 8.05 11.97
CA SER A 413 -8.16 6.73 12.40
C SER A 413 -8.28 5.84 11.18
N THR A 414 -7.33 4.94 10.98
CA THR A 414 -7.43 3.82 10.02
C THR A 414 -8.41 2.79 10.56
N THR A 415 -9.62 3.22 10.93
CA THR A 415 -10.71 2.28 11.07
C THR A 415 -11.05 1.80 9.67
N VAL A 416 -10.52 0.65 9.29
CA VAL A 416 -11.25 -0.23 8.37
C VAL A 416 -12.71 -0.15 8.82
N PRO A 417 -13.67 0.27 7.97
CA PRO A 417 -15.06 0.34 8.38
C PRO A 417 -15.46 -1.07 8.78
N THR A 418 -15.46 -1.34 10.07
CA THR A 418 -16.19 -2.48 10.62
C THR A 418 -17.64 -2.16 10.34
N THR A 419 -18.16 -2.62 9.22
CA THR A 419 -19.58 -2.72 8.98
C THR A 419 -20.10 -3.70 10.01
N THR A 420 -20.40 -3.19 11.20
CA THR A 420 -21.28 -3.87 12.13
C THR A 420 -22.64 -3.82 11.44
N THR A 421 -22.92 -4.84 10.66
CA THR A 421 -24.28 -5.09 10.19
C THR A 421 -25.05 -5.34 11.47
N ALA A 422 -25.71 -4.31 11.98
CA ALA A 422 -26.70 -4.46 13.01
C ALA A 422 -27.77 -5.39 12.41
N ILE A 423 -27.76 -6.64 12.83
CA ILE A 423 -28.85 -7.55 12.55
C ILE A 423 -30.05 -6.91 13.26
N ALA A 424 -30.88 -6.24 12.47
CA ALA A 424 -32.18 -5.81 12.97
C ALA A 424 -32.93 -7.07 13.38
N THR A 425 -33.01 -7.35 14.66
CA THR A 425 -33.93 -8.32 15.22
C THR A 425 -35.33 -7.79 15.00
N THR A 426 -35.92 -8.12 13.86
CA THR A 426 -37.37 -8.03 13.68
C THR A 426 -37.99 -9.05 14.60
N THR A 427 -38.51 -8.61 15.75
CA THR A 427 -39.44 -9.39 16.58
C THR A 427 -40.68 -9.65 15.75
N ILE A 428 -40.80 -10.86 15.24
CA ILE A 428 -42.05 -11.36 14.66
C ILE A 428 -43.03 -11.55 15.83
N PRO A 429 -44.24 -10.94 15.82
CA PRO A 429 -45.24 -11.20 16.87
C PRO A 429 -45.60 -12.68 16.84
N ALA A 430 -45.61 -13.33 17.99
CA ALA A 430 -46.06 -14.71 18.15
C ALA A 430 -47.54 -14.79 17.79
N THR A 431 -47.86 -15.29 16.61
CA THR A 431 -49.23 -15.73 16.28
C THR A 431 -49.46 -17.11 16.88
N THR A 432 -50.34 -17.19 17.88
CA THR A 432 -50.82 -18.43 18.44
C THR A 432 -51.67 -19.16 17.40
N ILE A 433 -51.19 -20.30 16.94
CA ILE A 433 -51.96 -21.21 16.05
C ILE A 433 -52.84 -22.08 16.94
N PRO A 434 -54.18 -22.18 16.69
CA PRO A 434 -55.06 -23.06 17.44
C PRO A 434 -54.68 -24.52 17.24
N ALA A 435 -54.74 -25.31 18.31
CA ALA A 435 -54.23 -26.69 18.42
C ALA A 435 -54.94 -27.77 17.57
N ASN A 436 -55.77 -27.40 16.59
CA ASN A 436 -56.62 -28.36 15.84
C ASN A 436 -56.34 -28.47 14.31
N GLN A 437 -55.16 -28.03 13.83
CA GLN A 437 -54.77 -28.24 12.44
C GLN A 437 -53.35 -28.73 12.33
N LEU A 438 -53.11 -30.00 12.68
CA LEU A 438 -51.95 -30.73 12.23
C LEU A 438 -52.35 -31.52 10.97
N PRO A 439 -51.68 -31.39 9.84
CA PRO A 439 -51.93 -32.22 8.68
C PRO A 439 -51.55 -33.66 8.97
N ALA A 440 -52.40 -34.60 8.58
CA ALA A 440 -52.16 -36.04 8.67
C ALA A 440 -50.91 -36.43 7.90
N THR A 441 -50.03 -37.24 8.50
CA THR A 441 -48.89 -37.86 7.85
C THR A 441 -49.35 -38.75 6.71
N GLY A 442 -49.12 -38.31 5.47
CA GLY A 442 -49.29 -39.14 4.27
C GLY A 442 -48.02 -39.97 4.03
N ARG A 443 -48.23 -41.26 3.80
CA ARG A 443 -47.19 -42.19 3.36
C ARG A 443 -47.24 -42.26 1.86
N ASP A 444 -46.12 -42.01 1.14
CA ASP A 444 -46.05 -42.28 -0.27
C ASP A 444 -45.78 -43.78 -0.54
N GLU A 445 -46.08 -44.23 -1.74
CA GLU A 445 -45.97 -45.64 -2.12
C GLU A 445 -44.53 -46.20 -2.13
N ASN A 446 -43.51 -45.38 -1.82
CA ASN A 446 -42.09 -45.74 -1.82
C ASN A 446 -41.47 -45.84 -0.42
N GLY A 447 -42.23 -45.65 0.63
CA GLY A 447 -41.78 -45.95 1.98
C GLY A 447 -40.74 -45.00 2.62
N LEU A 448 -40.51 -43.80 2.05
CA LEU A 448 -39.65 -42.79 2.65
C LEU A 448 -40.45 -41.86 3.55
N VAL A 449 -40.11 -41.83 4.82
CA VAL A 449 -40.68 -40.90 5.83
C VAL A 449 -39.77 -39.65 5.86
N PHE A 450 -40.35 -38.50 5.51
CA PHE A 450 -39.68 -37.22 5.73
C PHE A 450 -40.15 -36.65 7.10
N ALA A 451 -39.22 -36.54 8.02
CA ALA A 451 -39.39 -35.77 9.23
C ALA A 451 -38.81 -34.36 9.01
N ILE A 452 -39.64 -33.33 9.01
CA ILE A 452 -39.19 -31.94 9.02
C ILE A 452 -39.08 -31.49 10.48
N ALA A 453 -37.86 -31.43 10.97
CA ALA A 453 -37.57 -30.74 12.23
C ALA A 453 -37.24 -29.28 11.89
N VAL A 454 -38.08 -28.35 12.30
CA VAL A 454 -37.82 -26.91 12.23
C VAL A 454 -36.95 -26.52 13.41
N PHE A 455 -35.63 -26.48 13.19
CA PHE A 455 -34.73 -25.70 14.06
C PHE A 455 -34.30 -24.48 13.26
N GLY A 456 -34.59 -23.32 13.77
CA GLY A 456 -34.12 -22.06 13.21
C GLY A 456 -32.61 -22.00 13.27
N ILE A 457 -31.99 -21.95 12.08
CA ILE A 457 -30.70 -21.36 11.70
C ILE A 457 -30.29 -22.05 10.37
N GLY A 458 -30.20 -21.26 9.31
CA GLY A 458 -29.36 -21.47 8.14
C GLY A 458 -29.68 -22.64 7.19
N PHE A 459 -30.25 -22.35 6.03
CA PHE A 459 -30.36 -23.31 4.93
C PHE A 459 -28.99 -23.65 4.33
N LEU A 460 -28.61 -24.93 4.38
CA LEU A 460 -27.53 -25.48 3.57
C LEU A 460 -28.15 -26.50 2.60
N LEU A 461 -28.22 -26.16 1.31
CA LEU A 461 -28.64 -27.08 0.27
C LEU A 461 -27.40 -27.83 -0.28
N LEU A 462 -27.27 -29.10 0.11
CA LEU A 462 -26.32 -30.04 -0.50
C LEU A 462 -27.05 -30.88 -1.54
N GLY A 463 -26.83 -30.58 -2.81
CA GLY A 463 -27.30 -31.37 -3.93
C GLY A 463 -26.29 -32.48 -4.28
N LEU A 464 -26.58 -33.71 -3.92
CA LEU A 464 -25.85 -34.91 -4.38
C LEU A 464 -26.46 -35.42 -5.69
N ARG A 465 -25.76 -35.21 -6.81
CA ARG A 465 -26.04 -35.95 -8.06
C ARG A 465 -25.25 -37.27 -8.07
N ARG A 466 -25.94 -38.37 -7.96
CA ARG A 466 -25.40 -39.70 -8.34
C ARG A 466 -25.43 -39.83 -9.87
N ARG A 467 -24.28 -40.04 -10.48
CA ARG A 467 -24.16 -40.57 -11.84
C ARG A 467 -24.22 -42.10 -11.76
N ALA A 468 -25.18 -42.69 -12.43
CA ALA A 468 -25.18 -44.12 -12.75
C ALA A 468 -24.18 -44.39 -13.89
N LEU A 469 -23.41 -45.43 -13.75
CA LEU A 469 -22.55 -46.04 -14.78
C LEU A 469 -23.39 -46.77 -15.83
N ARG A 470 -23.15 -46.50 -17.06
CA ARG A 470 -23.03 -47.45 -18.18
C ARG A 470 -21.95 -46.96 -19.14
#